data_ceb9d2863bdb4de3c9c99f63d882a162
#
_entry.id   ceb9d2863bdb4de3c9c99f63d882a162
#
_cell.length_a   1.000
_cell.length_b   1.000
_cell.length_c   1.000
_cell.angle_alpha   90.00
_cell.angle_beta   90.00
_cell.angle_gamma   90.00
#
_symmetry.space_group_name_H-M   'P 1'
#
loop_
_entity.id
_entity.type
_entity.pdbx_description
1 polymer ?
#
loop_
_entity_poly.entity_id
_entity_poly.type
_entity_poly.pdbx_seq_one_letter_code
_entity_poly.pdbx_strand_id
1 'polypeptide(L)'
;MICGPFGSRVMASKRFSTVELYITLSFYCDICAEESGVCRMFCRSAAAVLFVILMSGCSVSNEILVSAAISLKDCFEEIGALYENETGVKVRFNLGASGLLQKQIESGAPVDVFASAAERQMNELQSRGFILTETRRNFARNALVLVIASSSELGINGFADLIRPEITRVSIGNPKTVPAGTYARQALTNLQLWDRLQSRLVLAENVRQVLDYVARGETDAGVVYASDVVSASGEGIAVAAYASGELHDPILYPIAVVKETKARDNARKFVDLTLSPAGQSILKKHGFLSAN
;
A
#
# COMPACT_ATOMS: atom_id res chain seq x y z
N MET A 1 32.58 52.55 -38.89
CA MET A 1 33.34 53.05 -37.73
C MET A 1 32.44 52.98 -36.51
N ILE A 2 32.92 52.28 -35.47
CA ILE A 2 32.59 52.31 -34.04
C ILE A 2 31.36 51.52 -33.62
N CYS A 3 31.59 50.25 -33.24
CA CYS A 3 30.81 49.50 -32.28
C CYS A 3 31.13 49.96 -30.86
N GLY A 4 30.08 50.22 -30.04
CA GLY A 4 30.18 50.39 -28.60
C GLY A 4 29.53 49.18 -27.86
N PRO A 5 30.01 48.78 -26.67
CA PRO A 5 29.63 47.51 -26.05
C PRO A 5 28.35 47.64 -25.23
N PHE A 6 27.42 46.73 -25.41
CA PHE A 6 26.24 46.59 -24.56
C PHE A 6 26.55 45.74 -23.34
N GLY A 7 26.32 46.35 -22.18
CA GLY A 7 26.57 45.79 -20.87
C GLY A 7 25.63 44.64 -20.51
N SER A 8 26.20 43.66 -19.86
CA SER A 8 25.54 42.55 -19.18
C SER A 8 24.59 43.05 -18.06
N ARG A 9 23.26 42.92 -18.22
CA ARG A 9 22.32 42.97 -17.10
C ARG A 9 21.79 41.58 -16.83
N VAL A 10 22.02 41.15 -15.62
CA VAL A 10 21.47 39.94 -14.99
C VAL A 10 19.95 39.97 -15.11
N MET A 11 19.35 39.02 -15.86
CA MET A 11 17.92 38.81 -15.89
C MET A 11 17.51 37.90 -14.73
N ALA A 12 16.80 38.47 -13.77
CA ALA A 12 16.09 37.74 -12.74
C ALA A 12 15.02 36.84 -13.37
N SER A 13 15.01 35.57 -12.98
CA SER A 13 14.08 34.52 -13.42
C SER A 13 12.63 34.89 -13.05
N LYS A 14 11.89 35.48 -13.99
CA LYS A 14 10.42 35.48 -13.95
C LYS A 14 9.91 34.29 -14.76
N ARG A 15 9.14 33.40 -14.12
CA ARG A 15 8.36 32.35 -14.81
C ARG A 15 7.28 33.05 -15.64
N PHE A 16 7.44 33.09 -16.95
CA PHE A 16 6.38 33.52 -17.87
C PHE A 16 5.32 32.42 -17.99
N SER A 17 4.05 32.80 -17.99
CA SER A 17 2.96 31.88 -18.29
C SER A 17 3.05 31.45 -19.77
N THR A 18 2.62 30.22 -20.08
CA THR A 18 2.60 29.66 -21.45
C THR A 18 1.86 30.57 -22.45
N VAL A 19 0.89 31.32 -21.97
CA VAL A 19 0.10 32.29 -22.78
C VAL A 19 0.94 33.53 -23.14
N GLU A 20 1.77 34.03 -22.21
CA GLU A 20 2.63 35.18 -22.48
C GLU A 20 3.74 34.83 -23.48
N LEU A 21 4.27 33.60 -23.42
CA LEU A 21 5.27 33.14 -24.39
C LEU A 21 4.67 32.98 -25.79
N TYR A 22 3.42 32.54 -25.91
CA TYR A 22 2.70 32.41 -27.18
C TYR A 22 2.39 33.77 -27.82
N ILE A 23 1.95 34.75 -27.03
CA ILE A 23 1.70 36.10 -27.48
C ILE A 23 2.99 36.78 -27.98
N THR A 24 4.10 36.59 -27.26
CA THR A 24 5.41 37.18 -27.63
C THR A 24 5.97 36.55 -28.91
N LEU A 25 5.84 35.21 -29.08
CA LEU A 25 6.26 34.52 -30.31
C LEU A 25 5.38 34.87 -31.52
N SER A 26 4.06 35.08 -31.34
CA SER A 26 3.15 35.51 -32.38
C SER A 26 3.46 36.91 -32.84
N PHE A 27 3.75 37.84 -31.91
CA PHE A 27 4.17 39.22 -32.23
C PHE A 27 5.53 39.29 -32.97
N TYR A 28 6.49 38.41 -32.60
CA TYR A 28 7.78 38.37 -33.28
C TYR A 28 7.66 37.80 -34.70
N CYS A 29 6.71 36.89 -34.96
CA CYS A 29 6.45 36.32 -36.28
C CYS A 29 5.79 37.31 -37.22
N ASP A 30 4.95 38.24 -36.71
CA ASP A 30 4.31 39.25 -37.51
C ASP A 30 5.28 40.37 -37.93
N ILE A 31 6.30 40.68 -37.12
CA ILE A 31 7.33 41.69 -37.42
C ILE A 31 8.34 41.20 -38.49
N CYS A 32 8.63 39.92 -38.56
CA CYS A 32 9.54 39.32 -39.55
C CYS A 32 8.86 39.02 -40.90
N ALA A 33 7.56 39.24 -41.07
CA ALA A 33 6.75 38.72 -42.18
C ALA A 33 6.62 39.70 -43.36
N GLU A 34 7.32 40.84 -43.34
CA GLU A 34 7.11 41.90 -44.35
C GLU A 34 7.90 41.66 -45.66
N GLU A 35 8.81 40.69 -45.77
CA GLU A 35 9.68 40.56 -46.94
C GLU A 35 9.58 39.24 -47.78
N SER A 36 8.86 38.21 -47.38
CA SER A 36 8.64 37.07 -48.29
C SER A 36 7.52 36.12 -47.84
N GLY A 37 6.55 35.83 -48.74
CA GLY A 37 5.39 34.97 -48.49
C GLY A 37 5.69 33.51 -48.11
N VAL A 38 6.94 33.03 -48.33
CA VAL A 38 7.39 31.66 -48.00
C VAL A 38 7.70 31.53 -46.51
N CYS A 39 8.13 32.60 -45.85
CA CYS A 39 8.46 32.62 -44.42
C CYS A 39 7.20 32.47 -43.54
N ARG A 40 6.05 32.97 -43.97
CA ARG A 40 4.77 32.86 -43.25
C ARG A 40 4.28 31.43 -43.11
N MET A 41 4.47 30.58 -44.12
CA MET A 41 3.98 29.20 -44.14
C MET A 41 4.83 28.32 -43.25
N PHE A 42 6.15 28.50 -43.23
CA PHE A 42 7.08 27.75 -42.39
C PHE A 42 6.97 28.14 -40.91
N CYS A 43 6.80 29.41 -40.57
CA CYS A 43 6.68 29.89 -39.21
C CYS A 43 5.37 29.47 -38.54
N ARG A 44 4.25 29.47 -39.30
CA ARG A 44 2.94 28.96 -38.80
C ARG A 44 2.97 27.43 -38.58
N SER A 45 3.64 26.69 -39.48
CA SER A 45 3.78 25.25 -39.32
C SER A 45 4.70 24.90 -38.13
N ALA A 46 5.79 25.62 -37.93
CA ALA A 46 6.71 25.40 -36.80
C ALA A 46 6.03 25.74 -35.46
N ALA A 47 5.25 26.85 -35.39
CA ALA A 47 4.51 27.19 -34.18
C ALA A 47 3.39 26.20 -33.85
N ALA A 48 2.71 25.65 -34.86
CA ALA A 48 1.70 24.60 -34.65
C ALA A 48 2.29 23.29 -34.19
N VAL A 49 3.46 22.89 -34.72
CA VAL A 49 4.16 21.68 -34.28
C VAL A 49 4.71 21.86 -32.84
N LEU A 50 5.23 23.02 -32.50
CA LEU A 50 5.72 23.31 -31.14
C LEU A 50 4.53 23.34 -30.15
N PHE A 51 3.36 23.84 -30.53
CA PHE A 51 2.16 23.82 -29.70
C PHE A 51 1.62 22.41 -29.48
N VAL A 52 1.64 21.53 -30.51
CA VAL A 52 1.26 20.12 -30.36
C VAL A 52 2.23 19.37 -29.45
N ILE A 53 3.54 19.66 -29.49
CA ILE A 53 4.54 19.06 -28.59
C ILE A 53 4.35 19.55 -27.15
N LEU A 54 3.98 20.81 -26.94
CA LEU A 54 3.72 21.38 -25.61
C LEU A 54 2.39 20.87 -24.99
N MET A 55 1.42 20.46 -25.84
CA MET A 55 0.17 19.84 -25.42
C MET A 55 0.32 18.32 -25.18
N SER A 56 1.45 17.72 -25.55
CA SER A 56 1.83 16.38 -25.10
C SER A 56 2.25 16.43 -23.62
N GLY A 57 1.43 17.14 -22.81
CA GLY A 57 1.56 17.21 -21.38
C GLY A 57 1.65 15.79 -20.83
N CYS A 58 2.69 15.55 -20.07
CA CYS A 58 2.85 14.38 -19.22
C CYS A 58 1.48 14.08 -18.62
N SER A 59 0.83 13.03 -19.07
CA SER A 59 -0.39 12.52 -18.45
C SER A 59 0.03 12.08 -17.06
N VAL A 60 -0.10 12.98 -16.08
CA VAL A 60 -0.01 12.60 -14.68
C VAL A 60 -1.13 11.59 -14.52
N SER A 61 -0.77 10.31 -14.36
CA SER A 61 -1.76 9.29 -14.07
C SER A 61 -2.51 9.74 -12.83
N ASN A 62 -3.82 10.06 -13.01
CA ASN A 62 -4.63 10.53 -11.89
C ASN A 62 -5.05 9.32 -11.03
N GLU A 63 -4.11 8.37 -10.86
CA GLU A 63 -4.29 7.20 -10.03
C GLU A 63 -2.99 6.79 -9.35
N ILE A 64 -3.12 6.10 -8.20
CA ILE A 64 -2.03 5.44 -7.49
C ILE A 64 -2.35 3.96 -7.29
N LEU A 65 -1.32 3.12 -7.32
CA LEU A 65 -1.40 1.69 -7.00
C LEU A 65 -0.83 1.44 -5.60
N VAL A 66 -1.70 1.01 -4.68
CA VAL A 66 -1.35 0.67 -3.31
C VAL A 66 -1.29 -0.86 -3.16
N SER A 67 -0.09 -1.42 -2.96
CA SER A 67 0.07 -2.81 -2.57
C SER A 67 -0.06 -2.95 -1.06
N ALA A 68 -1.09 -3.65 -0.58
CA ALA A 68 -1.40 -3.75 0.84
C ALA A 68 -1.67 -5.19 1.28
N ALA A 69 -1.27 -5.49 2.52
CA ALA A 69 -1.66 -6.76 3.14
C ALA A 69 -3.18 -6.95 3.08
N ILE A 70 -3.63 -8.18 2.76
CA ILE A 70 -5.07 -8.47 2.59
C ILE A 70 -5.89 -8.17 3.85
N SER A 71 -5.31 -8.24 5.03
CA SER A 71 -5.93 -7.84 6.30
C SER A 71 -6.31 -6.35 6.37
N LEU A 72 -5.73 -5.52 5.49
CA LEU A 72 -6.04 -4.09 5.36
C LEU A 72 -7.17 -3.79 4.38
N LYS A 73 -7.72 -4.80 3.67
CA LYS A 73 -8.63 -4.60 2.55
C LYS A 73 -9.75 -3.60 2.92
N ASP A 74 -10.57 -3.94 3.90
CA ASP A 74 -11.81 -3.22 4.18
C ASP A 74 -11.54 -1.78 4.64
N CYS A 75 -10.54 -1.58 5.54
CA CYS A 75 -10.17 -0.24 5.99
C CYS A 75 -9.46 0.57 4.88
N PHE A 76 -8.68 -0.06 4.00
CA PHE A 76 -8.00 0.66 2.92
C PHE A 76 -8.94 1.01 1.77
N GLU A 77 -9.97 0.20 1.50
CA GLU A 77 -11.05 0.58 0.58
C GLU A 77 -11.78 1.83 1.08
N GLU A 78 -12.06 1.94 2.39
CA GLU A 78 -12.68 3.12 2.99
C GLU A 78 -11.73 4.34 2.99
N ILE A 79 -10.44 4.16 3.32
CA ILE A 79 -9.42 5.22 3.22
C ILE A 79 -9.22 5.66 1.77
N GLY A 80 -9.20 4.71 0.82
CA GLY A 80 -9.09 4.99 -0.61
C GLY A 80 -10.25 5.83 -1.13
N ALA A 81 -11.47 5.49 -0.75
CA ALA A 81 -12.66 6.28 -1.10
C ALA A 81 -12.60 7.71 -0.52
N LEU A 82 -12.15 7.87 0.73
CA LEU A 82 -11.92 9.17 1.34
C LEU A 82 -10.85 9.97 0.55
N TYR A 83 -9.73 9.31 0.22
CA TYR A 83 -8.65 9.91 -0.57
C TYR A 83 -9.12 10.38 -1.96
N GLU A 84 -9.89 9.54 -2.66
CA GLU A 84 -10.46 9.88 -3.97
C GLU A 84 -11.41 11.09 -3.88
N ASN A 85 -12.24 11.14 -2.83
CA ASN A 85 -13.15 12.27 -2.61
C ASN A 85 -12.42 13.58 -2.33
N GLU A 86 -11.31 13.55 -1.59
CA GLU A 86 -10.55 14.77 -1.22
C GLU A 86 -9.64 15.26 -2.36
N THR A 87 -9.11 14.35 -3.18
CA THR A 87 -8.04 14.68 -4.14
C THR A 87 -8.44 14.53 -5.60
N GLY A 88 -9.50 13.79 -5.90
CA GLY A 88 -9.87 13.38 -7.25
C GLY A 88 -8.90 12.34 -7.86
N VAL A 89 -7.92 11.82 -7.10
CA VAL A 89 -6.95 10.81 -7.54
C VAL A 89 -7.48 9.43 -7.21
N LYS A 90 -7.60 8.55 -8.19
CA LYS A 90 -8.07 7.17 -8.01
C LYS A 90 -7.05 6.33 -7.24
N VAL A 91 -7.54 5.44 -6.37
CA VAL A 91 -6.73 4.47 -5.66
C VAL A 91 -7.06 3.07 -6.15
N ARG A 92 -6.05 2.39 -6.69
CA ARG A 92 -6.14 0.96 -7.00
C ARG A 92 -5.40 0.16 -5.94
N PHE A 93 -5.98 -0.96 -5.56
CA PHE A 93 -5.38 -1.86 -4.58
C PHE A 93 -4.91 -3.15 -5.23
N ASN A 94 -3.68 -3.56 -4.87
CA ASN A 94 -3.15 -4.89 -5.08
C ASN A 94 -3.05 -5.56 -3.71
N LEU A 95 -3.97 -6.47 -3.42
CA LEU A 95 -4.15 -7.06 -2.10
C LEU A 95 -3.62 -8.50 -2.05
N GLY A 96 -2.87 -8.83 -1.01
CA GLY A 96 -2.31 -10.17 -0.86
C GLY A 96 -1.48 -10.37 0.40
N ALA A 97 -0.77 -11.49 0.48
CA ALA A 97 0.20 -11.70 1.56
C ALA A 97 1.40 -10.76 1.39
N SER A 98 1.81 -10.08 2.47
CA SER A 98 2.88 -9.07 2.43
C SER A 98 4.18 -9.60 1.82
N GLY A 99 4.52 -10.88 2.04
CA GLY A 99 5.71 -11.49 1.46
C GLY A 99 5.64 -11.67 -0.06
N LEU A 100 4.45 -11.94 -0.61
CA LEU A 100 4.25 -12.02 -2.06
C LEU A 100 4.28 -10.62 -2.68
N LEU A 101 3.64 -9.63 -2.05
CA LEU A 101 3.66 -8.23 -2.49
C LEU A 101 5.08 -7.65 -2.48
N GLN A 102 5.86 -7.96 -1.45
CA GLN A 102 7.29 -7.64 -1.40
C GLN A 102 8.03 -8.19 -2.62
N LYS A 103 7.84 -9.47 -2.96
CA LYS A 103 8.49 -10.09 -4.14
C LYS A 103 8.08 -9.45 -5.45
N GLN A 104 6.83 -9.02 -5.58
CA GLN A 104 6.36 -8.27 -6.75
C GLN A 104 7.09 -6.92 -6.89
N ILE A 105 7.26 -6.17 -5.79
CA ILE A 105 8.00 -4.91 -5.78
C ILE A 105 9.48 -5.15 -6.14
N GLU A 106 10.11 -6.17 -5.56
CA GLU A 106 11.49 -6.58 -5.90
C GLU A 106 11.65 -6.96 -7.37
N SER A 107 10.59 -7.47 -8.00
CA SER A 107 10.54 -7.83 -9.43
C SER A 107 10.15 -6.66 -10.34
N GLY A 108 10.01 -5.43 -9.81
CA GLY A 108 9.74 -4.23 -10.59
C GLY A 108 8.25 -3.96 -10.86
N ALA A 109 7.33 -4.50 -10.06
CA ALA A 109 5.91 -4.15 -10.17
C ALA A 109 5.73 -2.62 -9.96
N PRO A 110 4.89 -1.95 -10.77
CA PRO A 110 4.70 -0.50 -10.75
C PRO A 110 3.83 -0.05 -9.58
N VAL A 111 4.32 -0.25 -8.36
CA VAL A 111 3.62 0.06 -7.10
C VAL A 111 4.04 1.44 -6.61
N ASP A 112 3.09 2.23 -6.11
CA ASP A 112 3.35 3.56 -5.57
C ASP A 112 3.49 3.55 -4.05
N VAL A 113 2.65 2.77 -3.34
CA VAL A 113 2.65 2.65 -1.89
C VAL A 113 2.65 1.17 -1.49
N PHE A 114 3.46 0.82 -0.50
CA PHE A 114 3.44 -0.50 0.12
C PHE A 114 3.03 -0.41 1.59
N ALA A 115 2.02 -1.21 1.99
CA ALA A 115 1.56 -1.36 3.36
C ALA A 115 1.63 -2.83 3.77
N SER A 116 2.48 -3.14 4.76
CA SER A 116 2.76 -4.51 5.20
C SER A 116 2.10 -4.82 6.54
N ALA A 117 1.75 -6.09 6.77
CA ALA A 117 1.29 -6.60 8.06
C ALA A 117 2.43 -7.05 8.98
N ALA A 118 3.68 -6.76 8.64
CA ALA A 118 4.85 -6.95 9.50
C ALA A 118 6.01 -6.07 9.04
N GLU A 119 6.89 -5.72 9.98
CA GLU A 119 8.08 -4.93 9.71
C GLU A 119 9.12 -5.66 8.86
N ARG A 120 9.21 -6.97 8.94
CA ARG A 120 10.19 -7.78 8.23
C ARG A 120 10.23 -7.47 6.73
N GLN A 121 9.10 -7.50 6.05
CA GLN A 121 9.00 -7.24 4.62
C GLN A 121 9.39 -5.80 4.27
N MET A 122 8.99 -4.85 5.10
CA MET A 122 9.36 -3.45 4.94
C MET A 122 10.87 -3.23 5.17
N ASN A 123 11.45 -3.90 6.17
CA ASN A 123 12.88 -3.86 6.46
C ASN A 123 13.70 -4.40 5.28
N GLU A 124 13.27 -5.50 4.68
CA GLU A 124 13.93 -6.09 3.50
C GLU A 124 13.88 -5.15 2.30
N LEU A 125 12.71 -4.54 2.01
CA LEU A 125 12.60 -3.55 0.93
C LEU A 125 13.44 -2.30 1.21
N GLN A 126 13.46 -1.83 2.46
CA GLN A 126 14.27 -0.66 2.86
C GLN A 126 15.76 -0.92 2.72
N SER A 127 16.26 -2.07 3.22
CA SER A 127 17.69 -2.42 3.15
C SER A 127 18.19 -2.56 1.72
N ARG A 128 17.30 -2.91 0.78
CA ARG A 128 17.59 -3.04 -0.64
C ARG A 128 17.27 -1.78 -1.45
N GLY A 129 16.83 -0.71 -0.79
CA GLY A 129 16.59 0.58 -1.41
C GLY A 129 15.35 0.67 -2.30
N PHE A 130 14.33 -0.16 -2.08
CA PHE A 130 13.07 -0.16 -2.85
C PHE A 130 12.04 0.85 -2.35
N ILE A 131 12.22 1.46 -1.18
CA ILE A 131 11.30 2.43 -0.61
C ILE A 131 11.99 3.76 -0.32
N LEU A 132 11.21 4.83 -0.23
CA LEU A 132 11.64 6.12 0.28
C LEU A 132 11.62 6.06 1.81
N THR A 133 12.78 5.86 2.43
CA THR A 133 12.94 5.61 3.87
C THR A 133 12.31 6.72 4.73
N GLU A 134 12.40 7.96 4.27
CA GLU A 134 11.82 9.13 4.96
C GLU A 134 10.29 9.12 5.03
N THR A 135 9.63 8.31 4.20
CA THR A 135 8.16 8.16 4.19
C THR A 135 7.68 6.98 5.03
N ARG A 136 8.59 6.11 5.49
CA ARG A 136 8.21 4.94 6.28
C ARG A 136 7.64 5.35 7.63
N ARG A 137 6.46 4.83 7.96
CA ARG A 137 5.79 5.01 9.26
C ARG A 137 5.10 3.71 9.67
N ASN A 138 5.09 3.42 10.98
CA ASN A 138 4.18 2.43 11.54
C ASN A 138 2.84 3.13 11.78
N PHE A 139 1.77 2.64 11.18
CA PHE A 139 0.47 3.31 11.20
C PHE A 139 -0.60 2.56 12.00
N ALA A 140 -0.37 1.27 12.28
CA ALA A 140 -1.29 0.46 13.06
C ALA A 140 -0.56 -0.67 13.79
N ARG A 141 -1.24 -1.25 14.79
CA ARG A 141 -0.88 -2.49 15.49
C ARG A 141 -2.04 -3.46 15.42
N ASN A 142 -1.77 -4.72 15.73
CA ASN A 142 -2.78 -5.76 15.76
C ASN A 142 -2.52 -6.75 16.91
N ALA A 143 -3.47 -7.65 17.15
CA ALA A 143 -3.32 -8.79 18.05
C ALA A 143 -3.50 -10.09 17.26
N LEU A 144 -2.84 -11.15 17.70
CA LEU A 144 -3.00 -12.48 17.14
C LEU A 144 -4.09 -13.22 17.91
N VAL A 145 -5.02 -13.86 17.21
CA VAL A 145 -6.14 -14.59 17.81
C VAL A 145 -6.27 -16.00 17.24
N LEU A 146 -6.72 -16.90 18.10
CA LEU A 146 -7.21 -18.22 17.73
C LEU A 146 -8.70 -18.12 17.46
N VAL A 147 -9.13 -18.56 16.29
CA VAL A 147 -10.52 -18.55 15.85
C VAL A 147 -11.06 -19.94 15.60
N ILE A 148 -12.35 -20.11 15.79
CA ILE A 148 -13.12 -21.33 15.54
C ILE A 148 -14.40 -20.97 14.80
N ALA A 149 -15.07 -21.95 14.21
CA ALA A 149 -16.44 -21.75 13.75
C ALA A 149 -17.37 -21.49 14.96
N SER A 150 -18.27 -20.50 14.84
CA SER A 150 -19.23 -20.19 15.92
C SER A 150 -20.13 -21.38 16.30
N SER A 151 -20.32 -22.31 15.37
CA SER A 151 -21.08 -23.56 15.56
C SER A 151 -20.22 -24.70 16.09
N SER A 152 -18.94 -24.49 16.40
CA SER A 152 -18.03 -25.54 16.85
C SER A 152 -18.38 -26.02 18.25
N GLU A 153 -18.59 -27.32 18.39
CA GLU A 153 -18.86 -27.99 19.68
C GLU A 153 -17.57 -28.58 20.31
N LEU A 154 -16.42 -28.34 19.70
CA LEU A 154 -15.12 -28.92 20.14
C LEU A 154 -14.61 -28.34 21.46
N GLY A 155 -15.20 -27.26 21.98
CA GLY A 155 -14.83 -26.66 23.27
C GLY A 155 -13.39 -26.17 23.29
N ILE A 156 -12.93 -25.54 22.21
CA ILE A 156 -11.59 -24.94 22.12
C ILE A 156 -11.64 -23.58 22.80
N ASN A 157 -10.88 -23.41 23.89
CA ASN A 157 -10.84 -22.17 24.68
C ASN A 157 -9.43 -21.54 24.70
N GLY A 158 -8.44 -22.21 24.11
CA GLY A 158 -7.07 -21.71 24.10
C GLY A 158 -6.14 -22.50 23.18
N PHE A 159 -4.96 -21.96 22.97
CA PHE A 159 -3.94 -22.61 22.12
C PHE A 159 -3.53 -23.99 22.63
N ALA A 160 -3.57 -24.22 23.94
CA ALA A 160 -3.23 -25.51 24.52
C ALA A 160 -4.19 -26.63 24.10
N ASP A 161 -5.44 -26.30 23.76
CA ASP A 161 -6.45 -27.29 23.33
C ASP A 161 -6.14 -27.86 21.94
N LEU A 162 -5.34 -27.16 21.12
CA LEU A 162 -5.02 -27.56 19.74
C LEU A 162 -4.33 -28.95 19.63
N ILE A 163 -3.72 -29.42 20.71
CA ILE A 163 -3.07 -30.74 20.72
C ILE A 163 -3.98 -31.89 21.12
N ARG A 164 -5.21 -31.60 21.48
CA ARG A 164 -6.22 -32.66 21.83
C ARG A 164 -6.43 -33.57 20.61
N PRO A 165 -6.73 -34.86 20.81
CA PRO A 165 -6.91 -35.81 19.70
C PRO A 165 -8.03 -35.45 18.74
N GLU A 166 -9.09 -34.78 19.24
CA GLU A 166 -10.28 -34.36 18.48
C GLU A 166 -9.97 -33.24 17.51
N ILE A 167 -8.92 -32.44 17.75
CA ILE A 167 -8.49 -31.35 16.88
C ILE A 167 -7.56 -31.92 15.81
N THR A 168 -8.04 -32.03 14.61
CA THR A 168 -7.36 -32.73 13.51
C THR A 168 -6.70 -31.79 12.52
N ARG A 169 -7.25 -30.57 12.32
CA ARG A 169 -6.76 -29.59 11.36
C ARG A 169 -6.78 -28.18 11.93
N VAL A 170 -5.66 -27.49 11.85
CA VAL A 170 -5.50 -26.10 12.29
C VAL A 170 -4.94 -25.28 11.14
N SER A 171 -5.65 -24.26 10.69
CA SER A 171 -5.19 -23.39 9.62
C SER A 171 -4.38 -22.21 10.15
N ILE A 172 -3.27 -21.94 9.46
CA ILE A 172 -2.45 -20.73 9.66
C ILE A 172 -1.99 -20.22 8.29
N GLY A 173 -1.70 -18.94 8.19
CA GLY A 173 -1.02 -18.42 7.00
C GLY A 173 0.35 -19.12 6.82
N ASN A 174 0.80 -19.31 5.58
CA ASN A 174 2.13 -19.87 5.33
C ASN A 174 3.21 -18.98 5.98
N PRO A 175 4.00 -19.47 6.95
CA PRO A 175 4.98 -18.63 7.66
C PRO A 175 6.08 -18.03 6.79
N LYS A 176 6.26 -18.53 5.57
CA LYS A 176 7.25 -18.02 4.63
C LYS A 176 6.79 -16.73 3.93
N THR A 177 5.48 -16.58 3.69
CA THR A 177 4.91 -15.51 2.87
C THR A 177 3.88 -14.64 3.59
N VAL A 178 3.20 -15.21 4.61
CA VAL A 178 2.10 -14.56 5.34
C VAL A 178 2.59 -14.12 6.71
N PRO A 179 2.60 -12.81 7.03
CA PRO A 179 3.05 -12.31 8.32
C PRO A 179 2.31 -12.94 9.51
N ALA A 180 0.97 -13.06 9.48
CA ALA A 180 0.20 -13.72 10.54
C ALA A 180 0.69 -15.18 10.79
N GLY A 181 1.06 -15.90 9.74
CA GLY A 181 1.63 -17.24 9.86
C GLY A 181 3.00 -17.24 10.52
N THR A 182 3.81 -16.20 10.29
CA THR A 182 5.10 -16.03 11.00
C THR A 182 4.86 -15.85 12.50
N TYR A 183 3.94 -14.96 12.89
CA TYR A 183 3.58 -14.74 14.29
C TYR A 183 2.91 -15.96 14.92
N ALA A 184 2.03 -16.65 14.18
CA ALA A 184 1.44 -17.92 14.62
C ALA A 184 2.52 -18.97 14.93
N ARG A 185 3.52 -19.11 14.04
CA ARG A 185 4.65 -19.99 14.28
C ARG A 185 5.43 -19.60 15.53
N GLN A 186 5.71 -18.31 15.75
CA GLN A 186 6.39 -17.85 16.95
C GLN A 186 5.59 -18.22 18.21
N ALA A 187 4.29 -17.88 18.22
CA ALA A 187 3.42 -18.18 19.36
C ALA A 187 3.35 -19.69 19.65
N LEU A 188 3.12 -20.51 18.64
CA LEU A 188 3.07 -21.96 18.79
C LEU A 188 4.43 -22.55 19.22
N THR A 189 5.55 -21.99 18.77
CA THR A 189 6.90 -22.41 19.18
C THR A 189 7.13 -22.09 20.66
N ASN A 190 6.82 -20.87 21.09
CA ASN A 190 6.98 -20.44 22.48
C ASN A 190 6.07 -21.20 23.44
N LEU A 191 4.90 -21.65 22.96
CA LEU A 191 4.00 -22.55 23.69
C LEU A 191 4.41 -24.03 23.62
N GLN A 192 5.51 -24.38 22.93
CA GLN A 192 5.98 -25.76 22.69
C GLN A 192 4.95 -26.63 21.94
N LEU A 193 4.11 -26.02 21.14
CA LEU A 193 3.04 -26.67 20.35
C LEU A 193 3.43 -26.88 18.89
N TRP A 194 4.38 -26.10 18.36
CA TRP A 194 4.70 -26.09 16.92
C TRP A 194 5.01 -27.48 16.36
N ASP A 195 5.94 -28.21 16.97
CA ASP A 195 6.36 -29.52 16.47
C ASP A 195 5.26 -30.59 16.60
N ARG A 196 4.42 -30.47 17.62
CA ARG A 196 3.29 -31.37 17.86
C ARG A 196 2.14 -31.16 16.85
N LEU A 197 2.03 -29.98 16.28
CA LEU A 197 0.98 -29.63 15.35
C LEU A 197 1.37 -29.79 13.88
N GLN A 198 2.64 -30.05 13.54
CA GLN A 198 3.14 -30.08 12.16
C GLN A 198 2.27 -30.91 11.20
N SER A 199 1.81 -32.07 11.61
CA SER A 199 0.99 -32.97 10.79
C SER A 199 -0.47 -32.55 10.66
N ARG A 200 -0.91 -31.56 11.48
CA ARG A 200 -2.28 -31.01 11.51
C ARG A 200 -2.38 -29.63 10.90
N LEU A 201 -1.23 -29.00 10.58
CA LEU A 201 -1.22 -27.65 10.04
C LEU A 201 -1.69 -27.61 8.57
N VAL A 202 -2.66 -26.77 8.29
CA VAL A 202 -3.11 -26.39 6.94
C VAL A 202 -2.57 -24.99 6.65
N LEU A 203 -1.66 -24.89 5.68
CA LEU A 203 -1.01 -23.63 5.33
C LEU A 203 -1.81 -22.89 4.27
N ALA A 204 -2.35 -21.74 4.63
CA ALA A 204 -3.11 -20.86 3.76
C ALA A 204 -2.21 -19.83 3.07
N GLU A 205 -2.62 -19.36 1.90
CA GLU A 205 -1.91 -18.35 1.13
C GLU A 205 -2.03 -16.93 1.73
N ASN A 206 -3.07 -16.70 2.54
CA ASN A 206 -3.31 -15.44 3.25
C ASN A 206 -4.30 -15.65 4.41
N VAL A 207 -4.52 -14.60 5.24
CA VAL A 207 -5.39 -14.70 6.44
C VAL A 207 -6.87 -14.85 6.11
N ARG A 208 -7.36 -14.32 4.99
CA ARG A 208 -8.76 -14.49 4.58
C ARG A 208 -9.06 -15.94 4.26
N GLN A 209 -8.13 -16.64 3.61
CA GLN A 209 -8.26 -18.08 3.36
C GLN A 209 -8.26 -18.90 4.66
N VAL A 210 -7.52 -18.45 5.70
CA VAL A 210 -7.62 -19.09 7.04
C VAL A 210 -9.04 -18.96 7.59
N LEU A 211 -9.64 -17.76 7.54
CA LEU A 211 -11.03 -17.54 7.98
C LEU A 211 -12.02 -18.40 7.18
N ASP A 212 -11.86 -18.46 5.85
CA ASP A 212 -12.72 -19.26 4.98
C ASP A 212 -12.70 -20.73 5.35
N TYR A 213 -11.53 -21.30 5.63
CA TYR A 213 -11.39 -22.68 6.05
C TYR A 213 -12.09 -22.97 7.37
N VAL A 214 -11.96 -22.03 8.35
CA VAL A 214 -12.63 -22.17 9.65
C VAL A 214 -14.15 -22.01 9.50
N ALA A 215 -14.61 -20.99 8.77
CA ALA A 215 -16.04 -20.73 8.58
C ALA A 215 -16.77 -21.89 7.90
N ARG A 216 -16.08 -22.59 6.97
CA ARG A 216 -16.63 -23.77 6.27
C ARG A 216 -16.46 -25.09 7.02
N GLY A 217 -15.81 -25.07 8.21
CA GLY A 217 -15.50 -26.29 8.96
C GLY A 217 -14.45 -27.18 8.26
N GLU A 218 -13.68 -26.63 7.33
CA GLU A 218 -12.58 -27.35 6.67
C GLU A 218 -11.38 -27.52 7.62
N THR A 219 -11.28 -26.62 8.62
CA THR A 219 -10.34 -26.71 9.74
C THR A 219 -11.05 -26.43 11.06
N ASP A 220 -10.61 -27.11 12.13
CA ASP A 220 -11.22 -27.04 13.47
C ASP A 220 -10.96 -25.70 14.16
N ALA A 221 -9.81 -25.09 13.83
CA ALA A 221 -9.38 -23.78 14.32
C ALA A 221 -8.45 -23.08 13.30
N GLY A 222 -8.27 -21.77 13.49
CA GLY A 222 -7.34 -20.98 12.70
C GLY A 222 -6.67 -19.88 13.51
N VAL A 223 -5.50 -19.41 13.07
CA VAL A 223 -4.81 -18.29 13.70
C VAL A 223 -4.73 -17.13 12.72
N VAL A 224 -5.33 -16.00 13.12
CA VAL A 224 -5.47 -14.77 12.31
C VAL A 224 -5.24 -13.52 13.17
N TYR A 225 -5.42 -12.33 12.61
CA TYR A 225 -5.43 -11.10 13.37
C TYR A 225 -6.82 -10.77 13.94
N ALA A 226 -6.85 -10.04 15.05
CA ALA A 226 -8.12 -9.58 15.63
C ALA A 226 -8.94 -8.71 14.67
N SER A 227 -8.27 -7.87 13.85
CA SER A 227 -8.92 -7.07 12.82
C SER A 227 -9.60 -7.91 11.73
N ASP A 228 -9.05 -9.09 11.41
CA ASP A 228 -9.65 -9.98 10.41
C ASP A 228 -11.00 -10.51 10.90
N VAL A 229 -11.15 -10.76 12.21
CA VAL A 229 -12.43 -11.19 12.83
C VAL A 229 -13.45 -10.06 12.79
N VAL A 230 -13.04 -8.81 13.03
CA VAL A 230 -13.94 -7.64 12.93
C VAL A 230 -14.47 -7.52 11.49
N SER A 231 -13.61 -7.69 10.51
CA SER A 231 -13.99 -7.64 9.09
C SER A 231 -14.88 -8.83 8.66
N ALA A 232 -14.71 -9.99 9.31
CA ALA A 232 -15.52 -11.20 9.08
C ALA A 232 -16.78 -11.27 9.98
N SER A 233 -17.22 -10.13 10.53
CA SER A 233 -18.40 -10.07 11.39
C SER A 233 -19.64 -10.61 10.67
N GLY A 234 -20.25 -11.66 11.25
CA GLY A 234 -21.38 -12.36 10.64
C GLY A 234 -21.04 -13.58 9.79
N GLU A 235 -19.78 -13.92 9.57
CA GLU A 235 -19.35 -15.07 8.75
C GLU A 235 -19.24 -16.39 9.58
N GLY A 236 -19.85 -16.47 10.76
CA GLY A 236 -19.85 -17.69 11.55
C GLY A 236 -18.51 -18.00 12.24
N ILE A 237 -17.72 -16.98 12.54
CA ILE A 237 -16.43 -17.08 13.22
C ILE A 237 -16.53 -16.56 14.66
N ALA A 238 -15.90 -17.25 15.59
CA ALA A 238 -15.75 -16.84 16.99
C ALA A 238 -14.27 -16.83 17.41
N VAL A 239 -13.90 -15.87 18.27
CA VAL A 239 -12.57 -15.83 18.89
C VAL A 239 -12.57 -16.79 20.09
N ALA A 240 -11.72 -17.81 20.05
CA ALA A 240 -11.49 -18.73 21.15
C ALA A 240 -10.49 -18.19 22.17
N ALA A 241 -9.41 -17.53 21.70
CA ALA A 241 -8.39 -16.97 22.58
C ALA A 241 -7.57 -15.87 21.86
N TYR A 242 -6.99 -14.98 22.66
CA TYR A 242 -5.94 -14.06 22.23
C TYR A 242 -4.56 -14.64 22.57
N ALA A 243 -3.61 -14.53 21.68
CA ALA A 243 -2.23 -14.81 21.99
C ALA A 243 -1.67 -13.70 22.90
N SER A 244 -0.95 -14.08 23.98
CA SER A 244 -0.22 -13.10 24.77
C SER A 244 0.85 -12.42 23.91
N GLY A 245 1.04 -11.12 24.10
CA GLY A 245 2.09 -10.36 23.41
C GLY A 245 3.53 -10.82 23.68
N GLU A 246 3.74 -11.66 24.68
CA GLU A 246 5.04 -12.28 24.98
C GLU A 246 5.34 -13.51 24.10
N LEU A 247 4.33 -14.02 23.40
CA LEU A 247 4.45 -15.24 22.58
C LEU A 247 4.97 -14.97 21.17
N HIS A 248 4.99 -13.72 20.74
CA HIS A 248 5.44 -13.33 19.41
C HIS A 248 5.96 -11.88 19.42
N ASP A 249 6.71 -11.52 18.39
CA ASP A 249 7.14 -10.13 18.20
C ASP A 249 5.93 -9.17 18.09
N PRO A 250 6.10 -7.88 18.40
CA PRO A 250 5.03 -6.88 18.22
C PRO A 250 4.51 -6.87 16.77
N ILE A 251 3.19 -6.93 16.62
CA ILE A 251 2.54 -6.90 15.31
C ILE A 251 2.36 -5.44 14.90
N LEU A 252 3.30 -4.94 14.11
CA LEU A 252 3.33 -3.56 13.59
C LEU A 252 3.06 -3.57 12.09
N TYR A 253 2.27 -2.60 11.65
CA TYR A 253 1.92 -2.37 10.26
C TYR A 253 2.65 -1.14 9.73
N PRO A 254 3.77 -1.31 9.01
CA PRO A 254 4.45 -0.21 8.34
C PRO A 254 3.85 0.09 6.97
N ILE A 255 3.89 1.38 6.60
CA ILE A 255 3.56 1.90 5.28
C ILE A 255 4.73 2.73 4.76
N ALA A 256 4.99 2.70 3.46
CA ALA A 256 5.99 3.54 2.81
C ALA A 256 5.67 3.76 1.33
N VAL A 257 6.21 4.85 0.77
CA VAL A 257 6.21 5.13 -0.66
C VAL A 257 7.31 4.29 -1.34
N VAL A 258 6.98 3.63 -2.45
CA VAL A 258 7.95 2.88 -3.26
C VAL A 258 8.82 3.86 -4.04
N LYS A 259 10.13 3.61 -4.10
CA LYS A 259 11.13 4.55 -4.63
C LYS A 259 10.91 4.90 -6.10
N GLU A 260 10.56 3.91 -6.92
CA GLU A 260 10.42 4.04 -8.38
C GLU A 260 9.05 4.60 -8.81
N THR A 261 8.20 5.01 -7.85
CA THR A 261 6.90 5.63 -8.14
C THR A 261 7.05 6.88 -9.01
N LYS A 262 6.16 7.02 -9.98
CA LYS A 262 5.99 8.24 -10.78
C LYS A 262 4.97 9.22 -10.17
N ALA A 263 4.17 8.75 -9.20
CA ALA A 263 3.12 9.51 -8.52
C ALA A 263 3.52 9.91 -7.08
N ARG A 264 4.80 10.31 -6.87
CA ARG A 264 5.41 10.50 -5.55
C ARG A 264 4.60 11.38 -4.61
N ASP A 265 4.09 12.51 -5.08
CA ASP A 265 3.34 13.45 -4.24
C ASP A 265 1.98 12.87 -3.84
N ASN A 266 1.29 12.19 -4.75
CA ASN A 266 0.03 11.52 -4.47
C ASN A 266 0.24 10.33 -3.52
N ALA A 267 1.29 9.55 -3.71
CA ALA A 267 1.66 8.46 -2.81
C ALA A 267 1.95 8.96 -1.38
N ARG A 268 2.66 10.09 -1.23
CA ARG A 268 2.90 10.72 0.08
C ARG A 268 1.60 11.18 0.73
N LYS A 269 0.73 11.87 -0.01
CA LYS A 269 -0.57 12.30 0.52
C LYS A 269 -1.43 11.13 0.99
N PHE A 270 -1.38 9.98 0.30
CA PHE A 270 -2.09 8.77 0.74
C PHE A 270 -1.51 8.23 2.07
N VAL A 271 -0.18 8.21 2.21
CA VAL A 271 0.47 7.86 3.49
C VAL A 271 0.06 8.83 4.59
N ASP A 272 0.08 10.14 4.32
CA ASP A 272 -0.29 11.18 5.29
C ASP A 272 -1.77 11.08 5.70
N LEU A 273 -2.68 10.79 4.75
CA LEU A 273 -4.09 10.55 5.05
C LEU A 273 -4.28 9.31 5.93
N THR A 274 -3.57 8.22 5.65
CA THR A 274 -3.61 7.01 6.48
C THR A 274 -3.20 7.30 7.94
N LEU A 275 -2.26 8.21 8.15
CA LEU A 275 -1.78 8.64 9.46
C LEU A 275 -2.64 9.73 10.11
N SER A 276 -3.50 10.39 9.36
CA SER A 276 -4.38 11.47 9.84
C SER A 276 -5.40 10.97 10.86
N PRO A 277 -6.03 11.85 11.65
CA PRO A 277 -7.12 11.47 12.56
C PRO A 277 -8.27 10.74 11.86
N ALA A 278 -8.58 11.11 10.61
CA ALA A 278 -9.61 10.46 9.80
C ALA A 278 -9.21 9.02 9.44
N GLY A 279 -8.00 8.83 8.90
CA GLY A 279 -7.48 7.50 8.57
C GLY A 279 -7.36 6.60 9.81
N GLN A 280 -6.89 7.15 10.94
CA GLN A 280 -6.78 6.41 12.21
C GLN A 280 -8.16 6.05 12.78
N SER A 281 -9.19 6.88 12.59
CA SER A 281 -10.57 6.55 12.98
C SER A 281 -11.11 5.37 12.17
N ILE A 282 -10.85 5.35 10.86
CA ILE A 282 -11.23 4.23 9.98
C ILE A 282 -10.52 2.94 10.43
N LEU A 283 -9.20 2.98 10.66
CA LEU A 283 -8.43 1.83 11.12
C LEU A 283 -8.99 1.27 12.43
N LYS A 284 -9.28 2.15 13.40
CA LYS A 284 -9.89 1.76 14.69
C LYS A 284 -11.26 1.10 14.50
N LYS A 285 -12.11 1.63 13.63
CA LYS A 285 -13.43 1.05 13.28
C LYS A 285 -13.29 -0.40 12.78
N HIS A 286 -12.23 -0.70 12.03
CA HIS A 286 -11.90 -2.02 11.51
C HIS A 286 -11.04 -2.88 12.46
N GLY A 287 -10.98 -2.54 13.76
CA GLY A 287 -10.35 -3.36 14.79
C GLY A 287 -8.83 -3.23 14.90
N PHE A 288 -8.21 -2.29 14.20
CA PHE A 288 -6.78 -2.00 14.36
C PHE A 288 -6.53 -1.17 15.63
N LEU A 289 -5.36 -1.38 16.22
CA LEU A 289 -4.88 -0.61 17.36
C LEU A 289 -3.97 0.52 16.86
N SER A 290 -3.91 1.63 17.62
CA SER A 290 -2.95 2.72 17.33
C SER A 290 -1.51 2.19 17.35
N ALA A 291 -0.67 2.73 16.47
CA ALA A 291 0.76 2.41 16.46
C ALA A 291 1.53 2.97 17.67
N ASN A 292 0.98 3.98 18.33
CA ASN A 292 1.53 4.63 19.54
C ASN A 292 1.00 4.00 20.81
#